data_e8205cbb67d7ed699cb3cf7b7b77e640
#
_entry.id   e8205cbb67d7ed699cb3cf7b7b77e640
#
_cell.length_a   1.000
_cell.length_b   1.000
_cell.length_c   1.000
_cell.angle_alpha   90.00
_cell.angle_beta   90.00
_cell.angle_gamma   90.00
#
_symmetry.space_group_name_H-M   'P 1'
#
loop_
_entity.id
_entity.type
_entity.pdbx_description
1 polymer ?
#
loop_
_entity_poly.entity_id
_entity_poly.type
_entity_poly.pdbx_seq_one_letter_code
_entity_poly.pdbx_strand_id
1 'polypeptide(L)'
;MEMKAKALMSKNFLIMMLFSIGYGYLMKTIIGEVSTYALSMAVLFNIAMALYVTALLLAEEKEKNTLRVLMTSSVRGIEYFLGTVFPILIEVEIINVILALLLGVTMNPYVWMIYLLMTSLATLSCTMIGMIFGIFAKNQMNTSSIITPAVIILMLIPMFSELLPFMKVISEYLFTGIVMNVINKLSYANISVSLIQWCILSSECIITLLLFLILYKRNGFEA
;
A
#
# COMPACT_ATOMS: atom_id res chain seq x y z
N MET A 1 -17.55 13.08 7.30
CA MET A 1 -16.11 13.29 7.25
C MET A 1 -15.43 13.27 8.61
N GLU A 2 -15.93 13.92 9.63
CA GLU A 2 -15.31 13.95 10.98
C GLU A 2 -15.16 12.58 11.65
N MET A 3 -16.11 11.65 11.49
CA MET A 3 -16.01 10.30 12.09
C MET A 3 -14.87 9.47 11.49
N LYS A 4 -14.60 9.58 10.19
CA LYS A 4 -13.48 8.89 9.55
C LYS A 4 -12.13 9.52 9.88
N ALA A 5 -12.05 10.84 10.00
CA ALA A 5 -10.85 11.52 10.48
C ALA A 5 -10.48 11.10 11.93
N LYS A 6 -11.49 10.87 12.79
CA LYS A 6 -11.27 10.32 14.15
C LYS A 6 -10.85 8.85 14.15
N ALA A 7 -11.33 8.04 13.20
CA ALA A 7 -10.90 6.65 13.05
C ALA A 7 -9.44 6.56 12.55
N LEU A 8 -9.01 7.50 11.73
CA LEU A 8 -7.62 7.64 11.27
C LEU A 8 -6.65 8.03 12.38
N MET A 9 -7.12 8.76 13.40
CA MET A 9 -6.36 9.00 14.63
C MET A 9 -6.55 7.87 15.66
N SER A 10 -7.05 6.70 15.25
CA SER A 10 -7.17 5.54 16.12
C SER A 10 -5.80 5.06 16.60
N LYS A 11 -5.76 4.47 17.80
CA LYS A 11 -4.50 3.92 18.37
C LYS A 11 -3.83 2.94 17.42
N ASN A 12 -4.60 2.17 16.65
CA ASN A 12 -4.08 1.17 15.71
C ASN A 12 -3.29 1.81 14.57
N PHE A 13 -3.70 2.97 14.09
CA PHE A 13 -3.05 3.76 13.08
C PHE A 13 -1.66 4.26 13.54
N LEU A 14 -1.60 4.90 14.69
CA LEU A 14 -0.34 5.35 15.28
C LEU A 14 0.64 4.19 15.52
N ILE A 15 0.13 3.03 15.95
CA ILE A 15 0.95 1.83 16.15
C ILE A 15 1.55 1.37 14.82
N MET A 16 0.78 1.33 13.74
CA MET A 16 1.27 0.92 12.42
C MET A 16 2.31 1.90 11.85
N MET A 17 2.09 3.20 12.02
CA MET A 17 3.06 4.23 11.66
C MET A 17 4.40 4.03 12.39
N LEU A 18 4.35 3.88 13.71
CA LEU A 18 5.53 3.62 14.53
C LEU A 18 6.23 2.31 14.13
N PHE A 19 5.44 1.29 13.77
CA PHE A 19 5.98 0.01 13.35
C PHE A 19 6.71 0.10 12.02
N SER A 20 6.18 0.83 11.03
CA SER A 20 6.83 1.05 9.73
C SER A 20 8.15 1.82 9.88
N ILE A 21 8.17 2.86 10.72
CA ILE A 21 9.39 3.64 11.01
C ILE A 21 10.40 2.78 11.77
N GLY A 22 9.95 2.03 12.79
CA GLY A 22 10.79 1.09 13.55
C GLY A 22 11.41 0.01 12.66
N TYR A 23 10.63 -0.55 11.74
CA TYR A 23 11.12 -1.51 10.75
C TYR A 23 12.19 -0.89 9.83
N GLY A 24 11.97 0.34 9.35
CA GLY A 24 12.95 1.07 8.56
C GLY A 24 14.28 1.29 9.30
N TYR A 25 14.19 1.65 10.57
CA TYR A 25 15.39 1.80 11.42
C TYR A 25 16.11 0.47 11.63
N LEU A 26 15.37 -0.62 11.89
CA LEU A 26 15.95 -1.96 12.00
C LEU A 26 16.64 -2.39 10.72
N MET A 27 16.02 -2.15 9.56
CA MET A 27 16.65 -2.47 8.27
C MET A 27 17.95 -1.69 8.06
N LYS A 28 18.00 -0.42 8.45
CA LYS A 28 19.24 0.38 8.42
C LYS A 28 20.35 -0.24 9.25
N THR A 29 20.03 -0.71 10.46
CA THR A 29 21.03 -1.29 11.37
C THR A 29 21.52 -2.67 10.91
N ILE A 30 20.67 -3.47 10.26
CA ILE A 30 21.01 -4.82 9.78
C ILE A 30 21.78 -4.76 8.46
N ILE A 31 21.33 -3.93 7.51
CA ILE A 31 21.88 -3.87 6.15
C ILE A 31 23.13 -2.98 6.09
N GLY A 32 23.29 -2.06 7.05
CA GLY A 32 24.44 -1.15 7.10
C GLY A 32 24.27 0.06 6.16
N GLU A 33 25.39 0.47 5.54
CA GLU A 33 25.45 1.74 4.78
C GLU A 33 24.66 1.79 3.46
N VAL A 34 24.09 0.68 2.98
CA VAL A 34 23.27 0.66 1.75
C VAL A 34 21.88 1.20 2.04
N SER A 35 21.79 2.51 2.19
CA SER A 35 20.58 3.21 2.59
C SER A 35 19.38 3.01 1.64
N THR A 36 19.64 2.88 0.32
CA THR A 36 18.57 2.68 -0.67
C THR A 36 17.91 1.31 -0.60
N TYR A 37 18.67 0.25 -0.33
CA TYR A 37 18.09 -1.07 -0.14
C TYR A 37 17.26 -1.15 1.16
N ALA A 38 17.75 -0.56 2.24
CA ALA A 38 16.99 -0.43 3.47
C ALA A 38 15.70 0.40 3.27
N LEU A 39 15.80 1.48 2.47
CA LEU A 39 14.64 2.29 2.10
C LEU A 39 13.63 1.48 1.28
N SER A 40 14.07 0.74 0.28
CA SER A 40 13.17 -0.06 -0.55
C SER A 40 12.40 -1.10 0.27
N MET A 41 13.06 -1.78 1.21
CA MET A 41 12.42 -2.72 2.13
C MET A 41 11.41 -2.04 3.06
N ALA A 42 11.78 -0.89 3.62
CA ALA A 42 10.91 -0.16 4.55
C ALA A 42 9.67 0.41 3.85
N VAL A 43 9.85 0.97 2.65
CA VAL A 43 8.75 1.48 1.81
C VAL A 43 7.83 0.35 1.36
N LEU A 44 8.39 -0.77 0.93
CA LEU A 44 7.62 -1.94 0.54
C LEU A 44 6.74 -2.45 1.69
N PHE A 45 7.32 -2.53 2.89
CA PHE A 45 6.58 -2.89 4.10
C PHE A 45 5.46 -1.90 4.39
N ASN A 46 5.73 -0.59 4.32
CA ASN A 46 4.74 0.45 4.56
C ASN A 46 3.57 0.40 3.56
N ILE A 47 3.86 0.20 2.26
CA ILE A 47 2.85 0.01 1.21
C ILE A 47 2.01 -1.26 1.47
N ALA A 48 2.64 -2.37 1.86
CA ALA A 48 1.94 -3.60 2.19
C ALA A 48 1.02 -3.45 3.42
N MET A 49 1.41 -2.60 4.39
CA MET A 49 0.55 -2.26 5.53
C MET A 49 -0.72 -1.52 5.11
N ALA A 50 -0.70 -0.72 4.05
CA ALA A 50 -1.89 -0.06 3.53
C ALA A 50 -2.98 -1.09 3.12
N LEU A 51 -2.60 -2.22 2.53
CA LEU A 51 -3.50 -3.33 2.23
C LEU A 51 -4.15 -3.87 3.50
N TYR A 52 -3.33 -4.11 4.53
CA TYR A 52 -3.79 -4.67 5.80
C TYR A 52 -4.77 -3.72 6.51
N VAL A 53 -4.41 -2.43 6.62
CA VAL A 53 -5.26 -1.40 7.26
C VAL A 53 -6.60 -1.27 6.55
N THR A 54 -6.57 -1.17 5.23
CA THR A 54 -7.79 -0.96 4.43
C THR A 54 -8.78 -2.11 4.59
N ALA A 55 -8.28 -3.34 4.56
CA ALA A 55 -9.14 -4.50 4.70
C ALA A 55 -9.69 -4.66 6.13
N LEU A 56 -8.88 -4.37 7.15
CA LEU A 56 -9.35 -4.38 8.55
C LEU A 56 -10.42 -3.32 8.80
N LEU A 57 -10.26 -2.10 8.27
CA LEU A 57 -11.25 -1.03 8.41
C LEU A 57 -12.60 -1.45 7.80
N LEU A 58 -12.58 -2.03 6.60
CA LEU A 58 -13.80 -2.50 5.96
C LEU A 58 -14.45 -3.65 6.72
N ALA A 59 -13.66 -4.59 7.24
CA ALA A 59 -14.15 -5.68 8.06
C ALA A 59 -14.75 -5.19 9.40
N GLU A 60 -14.12 -4.19 10.02
CA GLU A 60 -14.63 -3.56 11.24
C GLU A 60 -15.97 -2.86 11.00
N GLU A 61 -16.10 -2.12 9.91
CA GLU A 61 -17.35 -1.46 9.53
C GLU A 61 -18.48 -2.48 9.25
N LYS A 62 -18.14 -3.64 8.68
CA LYS A 62 -19.09 -4.74 8.50
C LYS A 62 -19.51 -5.36 9.83
N GLU A 63 -18.56 -5.68 10.69
CA GLU A 63 -18.79 -6.30 12.00
C GLU A 63 -19.67 -5.42 12.89
N LYS A 64 -19.45 -4.10 12.85
CA LYS A 64 -20.25 -3.11 13.60
C LYS A 64 -21.55 -2.71 12.90
N ASN A 65 -21.90 -3.30 11.75
CA ASN A 65 -23.04 -2.92 10.91
C ASN A 65 -23.04 -1.43 10.48
N THR A 66 -21.95 -0.71 10.66
CA THR A 66 -21.84 0.69 10.27
C THR A 66 -21.81 0.86 8.76
N LEU A 67 -21.26 -0.10 8.04
CA LEU A 67 -21.28 -0.13 6.57
C LEU A 67 -22.71 -0.13 6.04
N ARG A 68 -23.61 -0.94 6.63
CA ARG A 68 -25.01 -0.98 6.23
C ARG A 68 -25.73 0.34 6.49
N VAL A 69 -25.44 1.00 7.61
CA VAL A 69 -26.00 2.31 7.93
C VAL A 69 -25.48 3.38 6.94
N LEU A 70 -24.23 3.34 6.55
CA LEU A 70 -23.67 4.25 5.55
C LEU A 70 -24.31 4.06 4.17
N MET A 71 -24.61 2.81 3.80
CA MET A 71 -25.23 2.49 2.51
C MET A 71 -26.73 2.82 2.45
N THR A 72 -27.43 2.79 3.58
CA THR A 72 -28.83 3.26 3.66
C THR A 72 -28.93 4.77 3.81
N SER A 73 -27.81 5.47 4.01
CA SER A 73 -27.72 6.92 4.00
C SER A 73 -27.50 7.44 2.58
N SER A 74 -27.58 8.77 2.39
CA SER A 74 -27.37 9.44 1.10
C SER A 74 -25.89 9.41 0.59
N VAL A 75 -25.01 8.63 1.22
CA VAL A 75 -23.58 8.56 0.87
C VAL A 75 -23.39 7.67 -0.37
N ARG A 76 -22.85 8.25 -1.43
CA ARG A 76 -22.53 7.49 -2.65
C ARG A 76 -21.32 6.58 -2.42
N GLY A 77 -21.30 5.40 -3.08
CA GLY A 77 -20.18 4.44 -2.98
C GLY A 77 -18.81 5.05 -3.28
N ILE A 78 -18.74 6.01 -4.23
CA ILE A 78 -17.51 6.73 -4.56
C ILE A 78 -17.05 7.67 -3.44
N GLU A 79 -17.97 8.30 -2.72
CA GLU A 79 -17.65 9.16 -1.57
C GLU A 79 -17.12 8.34 -0.40
N TYR A 80 -17.72 7.16 -0.19
CA TYR A 80 -17.24 6.18 0.76
C TYR A 80 -15.82 5.74 0.44
N PHE A 81 -15.60 5.35 -0.81
CA PHE A 81 -14.32 4.90 -1.33
C PHE A 81 -13.23 5.98 -1.15
N LEU A 82 -13.45 7.18 -1.67
CA LEU A 82 -12.50 8.29 -1.54
C LEU A 82 -12.24 8.64 -0.06
N GLY A 83 -13.29 8.64 0.77
CA GLY A 83 -13.16 8.89 2.21
C GLY A 83 -12.37 7.83 2.96
N THR A 84 -12.19 6.63 2.43
CA THR A 84 -11.41 5.56 3.05
C THR A 84 -9.98 5.51 2.49
N VAL A 85 -9.82 5.58 1.18
CA VAL A 85 -8.52 5.41 0.50
C VAL A 85 -7.65 6.65 0.61
N PHE A 86 -8.22 7.84 0.43
CA PHE A 86 -7.46 9.08 0.38
C PHE A 86 -6.67 9.40 1.67
N PRO A 87 -7.25 9.26 2.87
CA PRO A 87 -6.50 9.44 4.10
C PRO A 87 -5.35 8.45 4.27
N ILE A 88 -5.57 7.16 3.92
CA ILE A 88 -4.53 6.12 4.00
C ILE A 88 -3.39 6.44 3.03
N LEU A 89 -3.72 6.90 1.82
CA LEU A 89 -2.72 7.31 0.84
C LEU A 89 -1.83 8.42 1.39
N ILE A 90 -2.44 9.49 1.93
CA ILE A 90 -1.68 10.63 2.50
C ILE A 90 -0.76 10.17 3.62
N GLU A 91 -1.25 9.30 4.50
CA GLU A 91 -0.45 8.79 5.60
C GLU A 91 0.75 7.98 5.13
N VAL A 92 0.51 7.01 4.25
CA VAL A 92 1.59 6.17 3.71
C VAL A 92 2.64 7.04 3.03
N GLU A 93 2.24 8.08 2.29
CA GLU A 93 3.19 9.00 1.65
C GLU A 93 3.97 9.84 2.66
N ILE A 94 3.33 10.31 3.73
CA ILE A 94 4.03 11.01 4.82
C ILE A 94 5.08 10.09 5.45
N ILE A 95 4.73 8.84 5.72
CA ILE A 95 5.67 7.85 6.29
C ILE A 95 6.80 7.56 5.29
N ASN A 96 6.51 7.42 4.00
CA ASN A 96 7.50 7.20 2.95
C ASN A 96 8.52 8.36 2.89
N VAL A 97 8.05 9.61 3.03
CA VAL A 97 8.95 10.79 3.15
C VAL A 97 9.81 10.70 4.40
N ILE A 98 9.22 10.40 5.55
CA ILE A 98 9.93 10.25 6.81
C ILE A 98 11.00 9.15 6.71
N LEU A 99 10.68 8.00 6.11
CA LEU A 99 11.61 6.89 5.90
C LEU A 99 12.79 7.31 5.02
N ALA A 100 12.55 8.02 3.92
CA ALA A 100 13.61 8.51 3.04
C ALA A 100 14.57 9.46 3.78
N LEU A 101 14.04 10.39 4.57
CA LEU A 101 14.82 11.33 5.38
C LEU A 101 15.60 10.63 6.50
N LEU A 102 14.96 9.71 7.22
CA LEU A 102 15.55 8.96 8.32
C LEU A 102 16.70 8.07 7.86
N LEU A 103 16.57 7.47 6.67
CA LEU A 103 17.59 6.61 6.08
C LEU A 103 18.69 7.40 5.37
N GLY A 104 18.58 8.73 5.32
CA GLY A 104 19.62 9.61 4.78
C GLY A 104 19.74 9.55 3.26
N VAL A 105 18.67 9.14 2.54
CA VAL A 105 18.69 9.11 1.08
C VAL A 105 18.44 10.52 0.54
N THR A 106 19.47 11.10 -0.09
CA THR A 106 19.38 12.42 -0.71
C THR A 106 18.81 12.30 -2.12
N MET A 107 17.75 13.03 -2.41
CA MET A 107 17.09 13.04 -3.71
C MET A 107 16.97 14.49 -4.21
N ASN A 108 17.18 14.68 -5.51
CA ASN A 108 16.85 15.95 -6.15
C ASN A 108 15.31 16.08 -6.33
N PRO A 109 14.75 17.27 -6.60
CA PRO A 109 13.30 17.47 -6.71
C PRO A 109 12.62 16.57 -7.76
N TYR A 110 13.30 16.28 -8.87
CA TYR A 110 12.80 15.40 -9.92
C TYR A 110 12.68 13.95 -9.43
N VAL A 111 13.67 13.47 -8.70
CA VAL A 111 13.69 12.12 -8.12
C VAL A 111 12.62 11.99 -7.02
N TRP A 112 12.43 13.02 -6.20
CA TRP A 112 11.34 13.07 -5.23
C TRP A 112 9.98 12.94 -5.88
N MET A 113 9.75 13.62 -7.00
CA MET A 113 8.49 13.52 -7.73
C MET A 113 8.25 12.10 -8.25
N ILE A 114 9.27 11.46 -8.84
CA ILE A 114 9.16 10.07 -9.32
C ILE A 114 8.87 9.12 -8.15
N TYR A 115 9.62 9.25 -7.05
CA TYR A 115 9.47 8.43 -5.85
C TYR A 115 8.04 8.50 -5.31
N LEU A 116 7.51 9.70 -5.07
CA LEU A 116 6.16 9.89 -4.54
C LEU A 116 5.08 9.42 -5.51
N LEU A 117 5.21 9.64 -6.82
CA LEU A 117 4.24 9.17 -7.79
C LEU A 117 4.19 7.63 -7.86
N MET A 118 5.34 6.96 -7.85
CA MET A 118 5.39 5.50 -7.90
C MET A 118 4.87 4.86 -6.61
N THR A 119 5.25 5.40 -5.47
CA THR A 119 4.75 4.91 -4.16
C THR A 119 3.26 5.15 -4.03
N SER A 120 2.73 6.30 -4.50
CA SER A 120 1.29 6.58 -4.51
C SER A 120 0.50 5.60 -5.37
N LEU A 121 0.95 5.29 -6.59
CA LEU A 121 0.29 4.29 -7.45
C LEU A 121 0.31 2.90 -6.82
N ALA A 122 1.43 2.49 -6.25
CA ALA A 122 1.54 1.21 -5.56
C ALA A 122 0.66 1.15 -4.31
N THR A 123 0.59 2.22 -3.53
CA THR A 123 -0.29 2.33 -2.37
C THR A 123 -1.76 2.26 -2.76
N LEU A 124 -2.14 2.93 -3.86
CA LEU A 124 -3.49 2.82 -4.43
C LEU A 124 -3.81 1.37 -4.80
N SER A 125 -2.93 0.67 -5.51
CA SER A 125 -3.12 -0.74 -5.85
C SER A 125 -3.26 -1.61 -4.59
N CYS A 126 -2.42 -1.41 -3.58
CA CYS A 126 -2.51 -2.13 -2.31
C CYS A 126 -3.82 -1.85 -1.57
N THR A 127 -4.26 -0.60 -1.48
CA THR A 127 -5.52 -0.25 -0.82
C THR A 127 -6.73 -0.86 -1.53
N MET A 128 -6.73 -0.89 -2.88
CA MET A 128 -7.78 -1.56 -3.66
C MET A 128 -7.83 -3.06 -3.38
N ILE A 129 -6.68 -3.73 -3.38
CA ILE A 129 -6.57 -5.15 -3.04
C ILE A 129 -7.07 -5.37 -1.61
N GLY A 130 -6.70 -4.50 -0.67
CA GLY A 130 -7.18 -4.53 0.70
C GLY A 130 -8.71 -4.41 0.80
N MET A 131 -9.32 -3.50 0.04
CA MET A 131 -10.78 -3.38 -0.01
C MET A 131 -11.43 -4.64 -0.59
N ILE A 132 -10.84 -5.27 -1.61
CA ILE A 132 -11.34 -6.54 -2.18
C ILE A 132 -11.37 -7.61 -1.08
N PHE A 133 -10.27 -7.80 -0.35
CA PHE A 133 -10.24 -8.76 0.76
C PHE A 133 -11.24 -8.43 1.86
N GLY A 134 -11.39 -7.14 2.20
CA GLY A 134 -12.37 -6.68 3.18
C GLY A 134 -13.82 -6.98 2.79
N ILE A 135 -14.15 -6.95 1.50
CA ILE A 135 -15.48 -7.36 1.00
C ILE A 135 -15.80 -8.82 1.37
N PHE A 136 -14.82 -9.72 1.21
CA PHE A 136 -15.00 -11.15 1.47
C PHE A 136 -14.84 -11.52 2.94
N ALA A 137 -14.25 -10.67 3.75
CA ALA A 137 -14.04 -10.93 5.17
C ALA A 137 -15.35 -10.87 5.96
N LYS A 138 -15.51 -11.80 6.92
CA LYS A 138 -16.69 -11.84 7.80
C LYS A 138 -16.51 -10.96 9.04
N ASN A 139 -15.30 -10.90 9.58
CA ASN A 139 -14.92 -10.12 10.76
C ASN A 139 -13.42 -9.81 10.72
N GLN A 140 -12.93 -8.97 11.63
CA GLN A 140 -11.54 -8.58 11.70
C GLN A 140 -10.58 -9.77 11.84
N MET A 141 -10.92 -10.76 12.64
CA MET A 141 -10.09 -11.95 12.89
C MET A 141 -9.91 -12.80 11.62
N ASN A 142 -11.02 -13.02 10.90
CA ASN A 142 -11.00 -13.73 9.61
C ASN A 142 -10.22 -12.95 8.54
N THR A 143 -10.32 -11.62 8.55
CA THR A 143 -9.60 -10.73 7.64
C THR A 143 -8.09 -10.90 7.76
N SER A 144 -7.56 -10.88 8.98
CA SER A 144 -6.12 -11.05 9.23
C SER A 144 -5.59 -12.37 8.65
N SER A 145 -6.35 -13.47 8.82
CA SER A 145 -5.94 -14.78 8.31
C SER A 145 -5.92 -14.85 6.79
N ILE A 146 -6.83 -14.15 6.11
CA ILE A 146 -6.92 -14.16 4.64
C ILE A 146 -5.87 -13.24 4.00
N ILE A 147 -5.57 -12.09 4.64
CA ILE A 147 -4.68 -11.07 4.08
C ILE A 147 -3.22 -11.43 4.28
N THR A 148 -2.85 -12.03 5.40
CA THR A 148 -1.45 -12.32 5.74
C THR A 148 -0.70 -13.04 4.61
N PRO A 149 -1.24 -14.11 3.99
CA PRO A 149 -0.58 -14.74 2.85
C PRO A 149 -0.38 -13.78 1.66
N ALA A 150 -1.36 -12.94 1.35
CA ALA A 150 -1.25 -11.98 0.25
C ALA A 150 -0.16 -10.93 0.50
N VAL A 151 -0.10 -10.38 1.71
CA VAL A 151 0.96 -9.43 2.12
C VAL A 151 2.32 -10.09 2.03
N ILE A 152 2.46 -11.32 2.54
CA ILE A 152 3.72 -12.07 2.50
C ILE A 152 4.17 -12.29 1.04
N ILE A 153 3.28 -12.71 0.16
CA ILE A 153 3.58 -12.94 -1.26
C ILE A 153 4.03 -11.65 -1.93
N LEU A 154 3.29 -10.55 -1.73
CA LEU A 154 3.61 -9.24 -2.30
C LEU A 154 4.96 -8.69 -1.83
N MET A 155 5.40 -9.05 -0.62
CA MET A 155 6.71 -8.67 -0.08
C MET A 155 7.83 -9.63 -0.48
N LEU A 156 7.60 -10.95 -0.40
CA LEU A 156 8.65 -11.93 -0.65
C LEU A 156 9.09 -11.96 -2.11
N ILE A 157 8.18 -11.82 -3.07
CA ILE A 157 8.52 -11.84 -4.49
C ILE A 157 9.62 -10.83 -4.83
N PRO A 158 9.47 -9.52 -4.54
CA PRO A 158 10.53 -8.57 -4.82
C PRO A 158 11.79 -8.77 -3.96
N MET A 159 11.64 -9.19 -2.69
CA MET A 159 12.79 -9.40 -1.79
C MET A 159 13.69 -10.53 -2.27
N PHE A 160 13.14 -11.61 -2.82
CA PHE A 160 13.88 -12.77 -3.30
C PHE A 160 14.13 -12.75 -4.82
N SER A 161 13.81 -11.64 -5.49
CA SER A 161 13.99 -11.51 -6.94
C SER A 161 15.44 -11.67 -7.41
N GLU A 162 16.41 -11.27 -6.59
CA GLU A 162 17.85 -11.43 -6.93
C GLU A 162 18.35 -12.85 -6.70
N LEU A 163 17.66 -13.65 -5.88
CA LEU A 163 18.08 -15.02 -5.53
C LEU A 163 17.45 -16.08 -6.45
N LEU A 164 16.24 -15.84 -6.95
CA LEU A 164 15.46 -16.83 -7.70
C LEU A 164 15.02 -16.28 -9.05
N PRO A 165 15.50 -16.87 -10.18
CA PRO A 165 15.21 -16.36 -11.53
C PRO A 165 13.72 -16.21 -11.85
N PHE A 166 12.87 -17.15 -11.38
CA PHE A 166 11.43 -17.07 -11.60
C PHE A 166 10.78 -15.92 -10.83
N MET A 167 11.26 -15.61 -9.60
CA MET A 167 10.77 -14.46 -8.83
C MET A 167 11.18 -13.14 -9.45
N LYS A 168 12.34 -13.09 -10.09
CA LYS A 168 12.79 -11.91 -10.84
C LYS A 168 11.82 -11.57 -11.96
N VAL A 169 11.43 -12.55 -12.76
CA VAL A 169 10.46 -12.35 -13.84
C VAL A 169 9.13 -11.84 -13.31
N ILE A 170 8.60 -12.43 -12.23
CA ILE A 170 7.33 -11.97 -11.62
C ILE A 170 7.49 -10.56 -11.05
N SER A 171 8.59 -10.27 -10.37
CA SER A 171 8.88 -8.97 -9.76
C SER A 171 8.94 -7.83 -10.79
N GLU A 172 9.39 -8.10 -12.00
CA GLU A 172 9.44 -7.10 -13.09
C GLU A 172 8.06 -6.63 -13.56
N TYR A 173 7.03 -7.47 -13.37
CA TYR A 173 5.64 -7.18 -13.73
C TYR A 173 4.73 -6.91 -12.53
N LEU A 174 5.26 -6.87 -11.32
CA LEU A 174 4.50 -6.63 -10.09
C LEU A 174 4.79 -5.23 -9.56
N PHE A 175 3.77 -4.45 -9.19
CA PHE A 175 3.93 -3.07 -8.71
C PHE A 175 4.91 -2.98 -7.52
N THR A 176 4.90 -3.93 -6.59
CA THR A 176 5.83 -3.98 -5.45
C THR A 176 7.27 -4.18 -5.91
N GLY A 177 7.48 -5.03 -6.91
CA GLY A 177 8.80 -5.27 -7.49
C GLY A 177 9.34 -4.09 -8.28
N ILE A 178 8.48 -3.41 -9.03
CA ILE A 178 8.86 -2.20 -9.78
C ILE A 178 9.28 -1.09 -8.81
N VAL A 179 8.50 -0.84 -7.75
CA VAL A 179 8.82 0.16 -6.72
C VAL A 179 10.15 -0.16 -6.06
N MET A 180 10.35 -1.41 -5.62
CA MET A 180 11.62 -1.82 -5.02
C MET A 180 12.81 -1.62 -5.96
N ASN A 181 12.69 -2.02 -7.22
CA ASN A 181 13.75 -1.88 -8.23
C ASN A 181 14.11 -0.41 -8.46
N VAL A 182 13.12 0.47 -8.54
CA VAL A 182 13.34 1.91 -8.74
C VAL A 182 13.99 2.52 -7.51
N ILE A 183 13.53 2.23 -6.31
CA ILE A 183 14.13 2.75 -5.07
C ILE A 183 15.58 2.28 -4.92
N ASN A 184 15.90 1.03 -5.25
CA ASN A 184 17.28 0.53 -5.20
C ASN A 184 18.21 1.29 -6.16
N LYS A 185 17.66 1.84 -7.24
CA LYS A 185 18.42 2.66 -8.21
C LYS A 185 18.55 4.12 -7.82
N LEU A 186 17.94 4.57 -6.72
CA LEU A 186 18.01 5.98 -6.26
C LEU A 186 19.43 6.45 -5.94
N SER A 187 20.37 5.54 -5.67
CA SER A 187 21.79 5.86 -5.47
C SER A 187 22.50 6.30 -6.74
N TYR A 188 21.94 6.05 -7.92
CA TYR A 188 22.53 6.43 -9.19
C TYR A 188 21.97 7.78 -9.63
N ALA A 189 22.84 8.72 -9.96
CA ALA A 189 22.50 10.12 -10.27
C ALA A 189 21.49 10.31 -11.43
N ASN A 190 21.31 9.30 -12.27
CA ASN A 190 20.40 9.30 -13.42
C ASN A 190 19.37 8.18 -13.31
N ILE A 191 18.24 8.46 -12.66
CA ILE A 191 17.12 7.53 -12.64
C ILE A 191 16.29 7.73 -13.89
N SER A 192 16.30 6.75 -14.77
CA SER A 192 15.31 6.61 -15.85
C SER A 192 14.35 5.50 -15.52
N VAL A 193 13.12 5.85 -15.20
CA VAL A 193 12.02 4.88 -15.13
C VAL A 193 11.53 4.67 -16.54
N SER A 194 11.48 3.43 -17.01
CA SER A 194 11.02 3.12 -18.36
C SER A 194 9.52 3.39 -18.49
N LEU A 195 9.08 3.78 -19.69
CA LEU A 195 7.65 3.93 -19.99
C LEU A 195 6.87 2.64 -19.70
N ILE A 196 7.49 1.48 -19.89
CA ILE A 196 6.89 0.17 -19.62
C ILE A 196 6.55 0.04 -18.13
N GLN A 197 7.45 0.45 -17.21
CA GLN A 197 7.20 0.40 -15.78
C GLN A 197 6.04 1.30 -15.35
N TRP A 198 5.94 2.49 -15.92
CA TRP A 198 4.79 3.38 -15.71
C TRP A 198 3.48 2.78 -16.22
N CYS A 199 3.50 2.17 -17.42
CA CYS A 199 2.34 1.50 -17.98
C CYS A 199 1.89 0.32 -17.12
N ILE A 200 2.82 -0.50 -16.60
CA ILE A 200 2.51 -1.63 -15.73
C ILE A 200 1.87 -1.13 -14.42
N LEU A 201 2.50 -0.19 -13.72
CA LEU A 201 1.96 0.37 -12.48
C LEU A 201 0.55 0.96 -12.67
N SER A 202 0.37 1.74 -13.72
CA SER A 202 -0.93 2.35 -14.03
C SER A 202 -1.97 1.30 -14.39
N SER A 203 -1.60 0.27 -15.16
CA SER A 203 -2.52 -0.81 -15.55
C SER A 203 -2.93 -1.66 -14.35
N GLU A 204 -2.02 -1.99 -13.45
CA GLU A 204 -2.34 -2.72 -12.23
C GLU A 204 -3.27 -1.92 -11.31
N CYS A 205 -3.04 -0.61 -11.16
CA CYS A 205 -3.92 0.27 -10.42
C CYS A 205 -5.34 0.32 -11.02
N ILE A 206 -5.45 0.41 -12.35
CA ILE A 206 -6.74 0.41 -13.05
C ILE A 206 -7.43 -0.96 -12.92
N ILE A 207 -6.69 -2.06 -13.08
CA ILE A 207 -7.24 -3.42 -12.98
C ILE A 207 -7.76 -3.67 -11.55
N THR A 208 -7.00 -3.33 -10.53
CA THR A 208 -7.43 -3.50 -9.14
C THR A 208 -8.64 -2.64 -8.80
N LEU A 209 -8.71 -1.42 -9.33
CA LEU A 209 -9.88 -0.55 -9.19
C LEU A 209 -11.12 -1.15 -9.86
N LEU A 210 -10.98 -1.61 -11.11
CA LEU A 210 -12.10 -2.24 -11.84
C LEU A 210 -12.58 -3.51 -11.16
N LEU A 211 -11.66 -4.36 -10.69
CA LEU A 211 -12.00 -5.55 -9.92
C LEU A 211 -12.77 -5.20 -8.64
N PHE A 212 -12.30 -4.19 -7.90
CA PHE A 212 -13.02 -3.72 -6.72
C PHE A 212 -14.44 -3.26 -7.07
N LEU A 213 -14.62 -2.44 -8.10
CA LEU A 213 -15.94 -1.94 -8.50
C LEU A 213 -16.90 -3.06 -8.92
N ILE A 214 -16.41 -4.06 -9.68
CA ILE A 214 -17.20 -5.21 -10.10
C ILE A 214 -17.63 -6.06 -8.90
N LEU A 215 -16.69 -6.36 -8.00
CA LEU A 215 -16.96 -7.17 -6.81
C LEU A 215 -17.85 -6.44 -5.79
N TYR A 216 -17.68 -5.14 -5.67
CA TYR A 216 -18.52 -4.30 -4.83
C TYR A 216 -19.99 -4.35 -5.28
N LYS A 217 -20.26 -4.19 -6.59
CA LYS A 217 -21.61 -4.32 -7.15
C LYS A 217 -22.20 -5.73 -7.00
N ARG A 218 -21.39 -6.76 -7.25
CA ARG A 218 -21.86 -8.15 -7.22
C ARG A 218 -22.24 -8.64 -5.81
N ASN A 219 -21.61 -8.13 -4.77
CA ASN A 219 -21.88 -8.55 -3.40
C ASN A 219 -23.05 -7.83 -2.73
N GLY A 220 -23.89 -7.12 -3.49
CA GLY A 220 -25.17 -6.58 -3.01
C GLY A 220 -25.03 -5.41 -2.03
N PHE A 221 -23.89 -4.72 -2.06
CA PHE A 221 -23.70 -3.51 -1.28
C PHE A 221 -24.41 -2.29 -1.88
N GLU A 222 -24.94 -2.41 -3.11
CA GLU A 222 -25.84 -1.45 -3.77
C GLU A 222 -27.24 -2.10 -3.90
N ALA A 223 -27.97 -2.25 -2.81
CA ALA A 223 -29.41 -2.56 -2.83
C ALA A 223 -30.20 -1.47 -2.12
#